data_43afe61b62fc2bd9c6c30e92d455b892
#
_entry.id   43afe61b62fc2bd9c6c30e92d455b892
#
_cell.length_a   1.000
_cell.length_b   1.000
_cell.length_c   1.000
_cell.angle_alpha   90.00
_cell.angle_beta   90.00
_cell.angle_gamma   90.00
#
_symmetry.space_group_name_H-M   'P 1'
#
loop_
_entity.id
_entity.type
_entity.pdbx_description
1 polymer ?
#
loop_
_entity_poly.entity_id
_entity_poly.type
_entity_poly.pdbx_seq_one_letter_code
_entity_poly.pdbx_strand_id
1 'polypeptide(L)'
;MAENAEKTHLHPSVWIITGVILGILLKLFVIDVLRVSGTSMETAIPDGSTVYVNKLAYGLVKPGNREFFTQWAQPREGDVVIFLHDNKIVVKRCAAEGGTYLDYLDDSGYYLLVGDRKITLTEQQYRQMKSSSSVPDGYILALGDNLDASIDSRSYGFVSVKNVVGRVIGK
;
A
#
# COMPACT_ATOMS: atom_id res chain seq x y z
N MET A 1 50.10 29.97 24.07
CA MET A 1 48.72 30.52 23.90
C MET A 1 47.78 29.30 23.76
N ALA A 2 47.05 28.96 24.82
CA ALA A 2 46.07 27.86 24.76
C ALA A 2 44.73 28.48 24.36
N GLU A 3 44.22 28.13 23.21
CA GLU A 3 42.94 28.50 22.65
C GLU A 3 41.87 27.76 23.47
N ASN A 4 41.17 28.49 24.33
CA ASN A 4 40.00 27.99 25.05
C ASN A 4 38.86 27.79 24.05
N ALA A 5 38.66 26.56 23.55
CA ALA A 5 37.47 26.17 22.84
C ALA A 5 36.28 26.23 23.82
N GLU A 6 35.53 27.30 23.75
CA GLU A 6 34.27 27.52 24.51
C GLU A 6 33.26 26.43 24.08
N LYS A 7 33.06 25.45 24.94
CA LYS A 7 32.03 24.43 24.75
C LYS A 7 30.65 25.11 24.89
N THR A 8 30.06 25.49 23.76
CA THR A 8 28.68 25.99 23.69
C THR A 8 27.74 24.88 24.13
N HIS A 9 27.33 24.89 25.39
CA HIS A 9 26.28 24.01 25.91
C HIS A 9 24.93 24.53 25.39
N LEU A 10 24.35 23.82 24.39
CA LEU A 10 23.01 24.09 23.91
C LEU A 10 22.01 23.96 25.07
N HIS A 11 21.10 24.91 25.19
CA HIS A 11 20.06 24.90 26.22
C HIS A 11 19.19 23.64 26.11
N PRO A 12 18.80 22.96 27.22
CA PRO A 12 18.00 21.73 27.17
C PRO A 12 16.73 21.81 26.32
N SER A 13 16.10 22.98 26.22
CA SER A 13 14.93 23.20 25.38
C SER A 13 15.20 22.96 23.88
N VAL A 14 16.42 23.19 23.41
CA VAL A 14 16.81 22.95 22.00
C VAL A 14 16.72 21.47 21.69
N TRP A 15 17.17 20.60 22.59
CA TRP A 15 17.10 19.14 22.43
C TRP A 15 15.66 18.64 22.41
N ILE A 16 14.79 19.20 23.27
CA ILE A 16 13.36 18.85 23.29
C ILE A 16 12.69 19.26 21.98
N ILE A 17 12.90 20.48 21.52
CA ILE A 17 12.32 21.00 20.27
C ILE A 17 12.80 20.16 19.08
N THR A 18 14.10 19.86 19.03
CA THR A 18 14.67 19.03 17.96
C THR A 18 14.06 17.64 17.94
N GLY A 19 13.89 17.01 19.11
CA GLY A 19 13.25 15.71 19.23
C GLY A 19 11.79 15.72 18.75
N VAL A 20 11.03 16.74 19.12
CA VAL A 20 9.63 16.90 18.64
C VAL A 20 9.57 17.07 17.13
N ILE A 21 10.42 17.93 16.56
CA ILE A 21 10.48 18.14 15.10
C ILE A 21 10.85 16.84 14.39
N LEU A 22 11.86 16.13 14.86
CA LEU A 22 12.27 14.85 14.29
C LEU A 22 11.15 13.81 14.37
N GLY A 23 10.43 13.71 15.48
CA GLY A 23 9.27 12.82 15.62
C GLY A 23 8.15 13.13 14.62
N ILE A 24 7.86 14.42 14.41
CA ILE A 24 6.88 14.87 13.42
C ILE A 24 7.34 14.50 12.00
N LEU A 25 8.59 14.73 11.66
CA LEU A 25 9.14 14.37 10.36
C LEU A 25 9.10 12.86 10.11
N LEU A 26 9.44 12.05 11.09
CA LEU A 26 9.34 10.58 11.01
C LEU A 26 7.90 10.14 10.74
N LYS A 27 6.92 10.69 11.45
CA LYS A 27 5.50 10.37 11.23
C LYS A 27 5.00 10.84 9.87
N LEU A 28 5.42 12.02 9.43
CA LEU A 28 4.97 12.58 8.14
C LEU A 28 5.51 11.80 6.94
N PHE A 29 6.77 11.37 7.00
CA PHE A 29 7.47 10.87 5.81
C PHE A 29 7.87 9.40 5.87
N VAL A 30 8.10 8.82 7.05
CA VAL A 30 8.76 7.52 7.15
C VAL A 30 7.80 6.41 7.59
N ILE A 31 7.17 6.58 8.76
CA ILE A 31 6.33 5.55 9.36
C ILE A 31 4.97 6.13 9.74
N ASP A 32 3.94 5.38 9.45
CA ASP A 32 2.60 5.66 9.96
C ASP A 32 2.05 4.45 10.74
N VAL A 33 1.08 4.71 11.59
CA VAL A 33 0.38 3.71 12.39
C VAL A 33 -1.11 3.86 12.10
N LEU A 34 -1.70 2.82 11.52
CA LEU A 34 -3.09 2.84 11.10
C LEU A 34 -3.88 1.73 11.78
N ARG A 35 -5.12 2.01 12.13
CA ARG A 35 -6.07 1.01 12.57
C ARG A 35 -6.86 0.51 11.36
N VAL A 36 -6.81 -0.78 11.12
CA VAL A 36 -7.57 -1.43 10.03
C VAL A 36 -9.01 -1.57 10.47
N SER A 37 -9.93 -1.26 9.57
CA SER A 37 -11.37 -1.48 9.75
C SER A 37 -11.91 -2.28 8.58
N GLY A 38 -12.63 -3.34 8.89
CA GLY A 38 -13.22 -4.25 7.93
C GLY A 38 -12.48 -5.58 7.79
N THR A 39 -13.20 -6.56 7.28
CA THR A 39 -12.82 -7.98 7.26
C THR A 39 -12.13 -8.40 5.97
N SER A 40 -11.91 -7.48 5.02
CA SER A 40 -11.38 -7.80 3.68
C SER A 40 -9.93 -8.32 3.67
N MET A 41 -9.18 -8.10 4.74
CA MET A 41 -7.82 -8.59 4.95
C MET A 41 -7.74 -9.65 6.05
N GLU A 42 -8.88 -10.13 6.55
CA GLU A 42 -8.94 -11.25 7.49
C GLU A 42 -8.26 -12.48 6.92
N THR A 43 -7.64 -13.24 7.76
CA THR A 43 -6.58 -14.21 7.65
C THR A 43 -5.20 -13.59 7.88
N ALA A 44 -4.81 -12.51 7.21
CA ALA A 44 -3.54 -11.84 7.46
C ALA A 44 -3.65 -10.71 8.48
N ILE A 45 -4.69 -9.86 8.37
CA ILE A 45 -4.88 -8.69 9.24
C ILE A 45 -6.33 -8.70 9.76
N PRO A 46 -6.55 -9.06 11.04
CA PRO A 46 -7.88 -9.03 11.66
C PRO A 46 -8.46 -7.62 11.71
N ASP A 47 -9.80 -7.54 11.70
CA ASP A 47 -10.51 -6.27 11.94
C ASP A 47 -10.09 -5.63 13.28
N GLY A 48 -9.99 -4.31 13.30
CA GLY A 48 -9.57 -3.55 14.46
C GLY A 48 -8.08 -3.60 14.77
N SER A 49 -7.27 -4.36 14.03
CA SER A 49 -5.82 -4.45 14.22
C SER A 49 -5.12 -3.13 13.92
N THR A 50 -4.02 -2.91 14.61
CA THR A 50 -3.09 -1.81 14.31
C THR A 50 -1.98 -2.32 13.41
N VAL A 51 -1.68 -1.59 12.33
CA VAL A 51 -0.61 -1.91 11.39
C VAL A 51 0.40 -0.80 11.29
N TYR A 52 1.66 -1.18 11.12
CA TYR A 52 2.77 -0.26 10.89
C TYR A 52 3.04 -0.16 9.39
N VAL A 53 3.17 1.06 8.90
CA VAL A 53 3.29 1.38 7.48
C VAL A 53 4.61 2.06 7.19
N ASN A 54 5.40 1.47 6.29
CA ASN A 54 6.56 2.13 5.71
C ASN A 54 6.10 3.00 4.53
N LYS A 55 6.13 4.33 4.71
CA LYS A 55 5.75 5.31 3.69
C LYS A 55 6.84 5.52 2.64
N LEU A 56 8.09 5.15 2.95
CA LEU A 56 9.22 5.23 2.03
C LEU A 56 9.42 3.96 1.19
N ALA A 57 8.52 2.98 1.30
CA ALA A 57 8.68 1.70 0.60
C ALA A 57 8.81 1.86 -0.92
N TYR A 58 8.11 2.83 -1.50
CA TYR A 58 8.04 3.01 -2.96
C TYR A 58 8.50 4.38 -3.44
N GLY A 59 8.63 5.35 -2.54
CA GLY A 59 8.99 6.71 -2.91
C GLY A 59 8.78 7.69 -1.75
N LEU A 60 9.04 8.96 -2.01
CA LEU A 60 8.73 10.05 -1.09
C LEU A 60 7.42 10.73 -1.53
N VAL A 61 6.40 10.60 -0.70
CA VAL A 61 5.06 11.16 -0.96
C VAL A 61 4.97 12.57 -0.39
N LYS A 62 4.36 13.49 -1.14
CA LYS A 62 4.09 14.86 -0.69
C LYS A 62 3.06 14.83 0.46
N PRO A 63 3.32 15.48 1.59
CA PRO A 63 2.34 15.62 2.65
C PRO A 63 1.09 16.34 2.15
N GLY A 64 -0.09 15.72 2.37
CA GLY A 64 -1.38 16.32 2.03
C GLY A 64 -1.83 16.17 0.56
N ASN A 65 -0.95 15.93 -0.39
CA ASN A 65 -1.29 15.82 -1.82
C ASN A 65 -1.22 14.39 -2.36
N ARG A 66 -0.56 13.46 -1.64
CA ARG A 66 -0.46 12.03 -2.00
C ARG A 66 0.16 11.73 -3.38
N GLU A 67 0.75 12.72 -4.02
CA GLU A 67 1.64 12.56 -5.16
C GLU A 67 3.06 12.28 -4.69
N PHE A 68 3.82 11.54 -5.48
CA PHE A 68 5.24 11.36 -5.19
C PHE A 68 6.04 12.62 -5.55
N PHE A 69 6.94 13.03 -4.65
CA PHE A 69 8.08 13.88 -5.02
C PHE A 69 9.03 13.10 -5.93
N THR A 70 9.29 11.85 -5.54
CA THR A 70 10.09 10.90 -6.31
C THR A 70 9.66 9.49 -5.98
N GLN A 71 9.63 8.62 -6.98
CA GLN A 71 9.33 7.20 -6.84
C GLN A 71 10.55 6.40 -7.27
N TRP A 72 11.02 5.49 -6.40
CA TRP A 72 12.20 4.64 -6.65
C TRP A 72 11.90 3.15 -6.70
N ALA A 73 10.71 2.74 -6.32
CA ALA A 73 10.26 1.35 -6.37
C ALA A 73 8.76 1.27 -6.69
N GLN A 74 8.31 0.08 -7.02
CA GLN A 74 6.91 -0.26 -7.23
C GLN A 74 6.51 -1.41 -6.30
N PRO A 75 5.21 -1.54 -5.96
CA PRO A 75 4.72 -2.69 -5.24
C PRO A 75 5.03 -3.99 -5.97
N ARG A 76 5.43 -5.00 -5.20
CA ARG A 76 5.70 -6.35 -5.71
C ARG A 76 4.61 -7.31 -5.27
N GLU A 77 4.49 -8.42 -5.98
CA GLU A 77 3.60 -9.50 -5.58
C GLU A 77 3.84 -9.91 -4.13
N GLY A 78 2.75 -10.05 -3.36
CA GLY A 78 2.79 -10.36 -1.93
C GLY A 78 2.82 -9.15 -1.00
N ASP A 79 3.25 -7.97 -1.47
CA ASP A 79 3.24 -6.75 -0.63
C ASP A 79 1.81 -6.42 -0.17
N VAL A 80 1.64 -6.15 1.11
CA VAL A 80 0.41 -5.54 1.61
C VAL A 80 0.53 -4.03 1.49
N VAL A 81 -0.23 -3.47 0.58
CA VAL A 81 -0.15 -2.07 0.18
C VAL A 81 -1.28 -1.23 0.75
N ILE A 82 -0.98 0.04 0.96
CA ILE A 82 -1.96 1.05 1.34
C ILE A 82 -2.06 2.04 0.20
N PHE A 83 -3.28 2.29 -0.25
CA PHE A 83 -3.57 3.23 -1.33
C PHE A 83 -4.89 3.94 -1.10
N LEU A 84 -5.15 4.92 -1.93
CA LEU A 84 -6.40 5.65 -1.94
C LEU A 84 -7.31 5.16 -3.04
N HIS A 85 -8.54 4.89 -2.63
CA HIS A 85 -9.66 4.64 -3.51
C HIS A 85 -10.87 5.39 -2.99
N ASP A 86 -11.52 6.19 -3.83
CA ASP A 86 -12.67 7.04 -3.48
C ASP A 86 -12.47 7.87 -2.19
N ASN A 87 -11.31 8.53 -2.09
CA ASN A 87 -10.88 9.33 -0.93
C ASN A 87 -10.77 8.54 0.41
N LYS A 88 -10.82 7.20 0.35
CA LYS A 88 -10.62 6.33 1.51
C LYS A 88 -9.27 5.65 1.45
N ILE A 89 -8.67 5.46 2.62
CA ILE A 89 -7.47 4.63 2.75
C ILE A 89 -7.92 3.17 2.69
N VAL A 90 -7.34 2.43 1.75
CA VAL A 90 -7.62 1.00 1.51
C VAL A 90 -6.36 0.21 1.71
N VAL A 91 -6.49 -0.96 2.36
CA VAL A 91 -5.42 -1.94 2.57
C VAL A 91 -5.76 -3.18 1.76
N LYS A 92 -4.87 -3.60 0.86
CA LYS A 92 -5.00 -4.81 0.04
C LYS A 92 -3.63 -5.44 -0.20
N ARG A 93 -3.64 -6.67 -0.68
CA ARG A 93 -2.42 -7.35 -1.14
C ARG A 93 -2.22 -7.11 -2.63
N CYS A 94 -1.01 -6.76 -3.02
CA CYS A 94 -0.57 -6.80 -4.41
C CYS A 94 -0.56 -8.26 -4.86
N ALA A 95 -1.53 -8.62 -5.65
CA ALA A 95 -1.71 -9.98 -6.15
C ALA A 95 -0.93 -10.22 -7.45
N ALA A 96 -0.70 -9.15 -8.22
CA ALA A 96 0.11 -9.17 -9.43
C ALA A 96 0.61 -7.76 -9.75
N GLU A 97 1.79 -7.69 -10.35
CA GLU A 97 2.44 -6.46 -10.81
C GLU A 97 2.09 -6.18 -12.28
N GLY A 98 2.41 -4.97 -12.75
CA GLY A 98 2.31 -4.61 -14.17
C GLY A 98 3.06 -5.59 -15.07
N GLY A 99 2.43 -5.96 -16.19
CA GLY A 99 2.94 -6.95 -17.12
C GLY A 99 2.61 -8.41 -16.79
N THR A 100 2.11 -8.70 -15.57
CA THR A 100 1.71 -10.07 -15.21
C THR A 100 0.54 -10.52 -16.08
N TYR A 101 0.66 -11.69 -16.70
CA TYR A 101 -0.37 -12.29 -17.53
C TYR A 101 -1.58 -12.72 -16.71
N LEU A 102 -2.76 -12.50 -17.27
CA LEU A 102 -4.05 -12.85 -16.68
C LEU A 102 -4.79 -13.76 -17.65
N ASP A 103 -5.33 -14.85 -17.14
CA ASP A 103 -6.19 -15.75 -17.89
C ASP A 103 -7.54 -15.93 -17.20
N TYR A 104 -8.56 -16.33 -17.95
CA TYR A 104 -9.93 -16.37 -17.47
C TYR A 104 -10.59 -17.66 -17.87
N LEU A 105 -11.34 -18.27 -16.93
CA LEU A 105 -12.13 -19.46 -17.17
C LEU A 105 -13.61 -19.19 -16.87
N ASP A 106 -14.48 -19.76 -17.70
CA ASP A 106 -15.94 -19.68 -17.59
C ASP A 106 -16.64 -21.05 -17.70
N ASP A 107 -15.94 -22.12 -17.36
CA ASP A 107 -16.40 -23.51 -17.57
C ASP A 107 -17.49 -23.92 -16.56
N SER A 108 -17.21 -23.86 -15.26
CA SER A 108 -18.16 -24.22 -14.17
C SER A 108 -18.38 -23.08 -13.17
N GLY A 109 -18.10 -21.88 -13.60
CA GLY A 109 -18.08 -20.63 -12.84
C GLY A 109 -17.06 -19.69 -13.45
N TYR A 110 -16.98 -18.48 -12.95
CA TYR A 110 -16.08 -17.46 -13.46
C TYR A 110 -14.83 -17.38 -12.59
N TYR A 111 -13.66 -17.48 -13.22
CA TYR A 111 -12.38 -17.49 -12.53
C TYR A 111 -11.35 -16.61 -13.23
N LEU A 112 -10.50 -15.99 -12.42
CA LEU A 112 -9.28 -15.31 -12.85
C LEU A 112 -8.09 -16.20 -12.45
N LEU A 113 -7.21 -16.47 -13.40
CA LEU A 113 -5.94 -17.17 -13.17
C LEU A 113 -4.80 -16.14 -13.16
N VAL A 114 -4.01 -16.16 -12.09
CA VAL A 114 -2.83 -15.29 -11.92
C VAL A 114 -1.69 -16.16 -11.38
N GLY A 115 -0.71 -16.47 -12.22
CA GLY A 115 0.28 -17.49 -11.88
C GLY A 115 -0.41 -18.81 -11.52
N ASP A 116 -0.08 -19.36 -10.37
CA ASP A 116 -0.66 -20.61 -9.88
C ASP A 116 -1.97 -20.43 -9.09
N ARG A 117 -2.48 -19.21 -9.00
CA ARG A 117 -3.68 -18.89 -8.21
C ARG A 117 -4.93 -18.86 -9.07
N LYS A 118 -5.97 -19.57 -8.61
CA LYS A 118 -7.32 -19.52 -9.17
C LYS A 118 -8.22 -18.72 -8.24
N ILE A 119 -8.74 -17.59 -8.73
CA ILE A 119 -9.53 -16.62 -7.97
C ILE A 119 -10.95 -16.63 -8.50
N THR A 120 -11.92 -16.88 -7.64
CA THR A 120 -13.35 -16.85 -8.01
C THR A 120 -13.80 -15.43 -8.30
N LEU A 121 -14.54 -15.27 -9.38
CA LEU A 121 -15.17 -14.03 -9.81
C LEU A 121 -16.70 -14.19 -9.81
N THR A 122 -17.39 -13.09 -9.58
CA THR A 122 -18.77 -12.97 -10.00
C THR A 122 -18.87 -12.78 -11.52
N GLU A 123 -20.03 -13.02 -12.11
CA GLU A 123 -20.24 -12.78 -13.54
C GLU A 123 -19.92 -11.32 -13.92
N GLN A 124 -20.31 -10.36 -13.07
CA GLN A 124 -20.02 -8.95 -13.29
C GLN A 124 -18.52 -8.65 -13.30
N GLN A 125 -17.78 -9.17 -12.33
CA GLN A 125 -16.31 -9.04 -12.25
C GLN A 125 -15.62 -9.67 -13.45
N TYR A 126 -16.06 -10.86 -13.86
CA TYR A 126 -15.54 -11.54 -15.05
C TYR A 126 -15.74 -10.68 -16.31
N ARG A 127 -16.96 -10.19 -16.56
CA ARG A 127 -17.27 -9.34 -17.73
C ARG A 127 -16.43 -8.05 -17.74
N GLN A 128 -16.17 -7.47 -16.56
CA GLN A 128 -15.39 -6.24 -16.41
C GLN A 128 -13.88 -6.47 -16.68
N MET A 129 -13.35 -7.61 -16.21
CA MET A 129 -11.91 -7.86 -16.23
C MET A 129 -11.42 -8.62 -17.47
N LYS A 130 -12.25 -9.46 -18.08
CA LYS A 130 -11.84 -10.40 -19.17
C LYS A 130 -11.26 -9.73 -20.40
N SER A 131 -11.44 -8.43 -20.59
CA SER A 131 -10.84 -7.67 -21.68
C SER A 131 -9.34 -7.41 -21.49
N SER A 132 -8.83 -7.63 -20.28
CA SER A 132 -7.44 -7.37 -19.91
C SER A 132 -6.67 -8.68 -19.84
N SER A 133 -5.80 -8.95 -20.80
CA SER A 133 -4.94 -10.16 -20.81
C SER A 133 -3.70 -10.05 -19.91
N SER A 134 -3.44 -8.89 -19.35
CA SER A 134 -2.36 -8.63 -18.40
C SER A 134 -2.68 -7.43 -17.52
N VAL A 135 -2.00 -7.33 -16.39
CA VAL A 135 -2.01 -6.13 -15.56
C VAL A 135 -1.30 -5.01 -16.34
N PRO A 136 -1.91 -3.84 -16.56
CA PRO A 136 -1.27 -2.76 -17.30
C PRO A 136 0.01 -2.26 -16.60
N ASP A 137 0.98 -1.78 -17.38
CA ASP A 137 2.21 -1.20 -16.84
C ASP A 137 1.90 0.02 -15.95
N GLY A 138 2.55 0.08 -14.80
CA GLY A 138 2.29 1.12 -13.81
C GLY A 138 1.03 0.90 -12.96
N TYR A 139 0.43 -0.28 -13.04
CA TYR A 139 -0.71 -0.70 -12.22
C TYR A 139 -0.40 -2.01 -11.50
N ILE A 140 -1.22 -2.32 -10.51
CA ILE A 140 -1.22 -3.60 -9.79
C ILE A 140 -2.63 -4.17 -9.73
N LEU A 141 -2.72 -5.48 -9.60
CA LEU A 141 -3.92 -6.19 -9.18
C LEU A 141 -3.91 -6.26 -7.65
N ALA A 142 -4.74 -5.47 -7.00
CA ALA A 142 -4.82 -5.40 -5.54
C ALA A 142 -6.04 -6.17 -5.05
N LEU A 143 -5.85 -7.24 -4.26
CA LEU A 143 -6.91 -8.11 -3.75
C LEU A 143 -6.94 -8.13 -2.22
N GLY A 144 -8.12 -8.32 -1.65
CA GLY A 144 -8.25 -8.65 -0.25
C GLY A 144 -7.90 -10.12 0.01
N ASP A 145 -7.34 -10.42 1.19
CA ASP A 145 -7.04 -11.80 1.58
C ASP A 145 -8.33 -12.60 1.85
N ASN A 146 -9.41 -11.91 2.29
CA ASN A 146 -10.76 -12.47 2.38
C ASN A 146 -11.54 -12.11 1.10
N LEU A 147 -11.44 -12.97 0.10
CA LEU A 147 -12.02 -12.74 -1.23
C LEU A 147 -13.53 -12.53 -1.22
N ASP A 148 -14.25 -13.19 -0.30
CA ASP A 148 -15.71 -13.15 -0.23
C ASP A 148 -16.23 -11.84 0.38
N ALA A 149 -15.45 -11.22 1.27
CA ALA A 149 -15.79 -9.97 1.94
C ALA A 149 -15.05 -8.74 1.35
N SER A 150 -14.31 -8.91 0.25
CA SER A 150 -13.47 -7.84 -0.28
C SER A 150 -14.07 -7.17 -1.51
N ILE A 151 -14.19 -5.84 -1.42
CA ILE A 151 -14.32 -4.97 -2.59
C ILE A 151 -12.91 -4.55 -2.97
N ASP A 152 -12.43 -4.98 -4.13
CA ASP A 152 -11.03 -4.84 -4.57
C ASP A 152 -10.93 -4.72 -6.10
N SER A 153 -9.75 -4.94 -6.68
CA SER A 153 -9.51 -4.80 -8.12
C SER A 153 -10.46 -5.61 -9.00
N ARG A 154 -11.07 -6.66 -8.50
CA ARG A 154 -12.11 -7.41 -9.22
C ARG A 154 -13.36 -6.57 -9.49
N SER A 155 -13.60 -5.57 -8.62
CA SER A 155 -14.80 -4.72 -8.69
C SER A 155 -14.54 -3.34 -9.28
N TYR A 156 -13.36 -2.73 -9.02
CA TYR A 156 -13.06 -1.37 -9.46
C TYR A 156 -11.87 -1.27 -10.41
N GLY A 157 -11.28 -2.42 -10.82
CA GLY A 157 -10.16 -2.46 -11.74
C GLY A 157 -8.79 -2.32 -11.08
N PHE A 158 -7.76 -2.19 -11.90
CA PHE A 158 -6.37 -2.11 -11.46
C PHE A 158 -6.07 -0.81 -10.71
N VAL A 159 -5.18 -0.90 -9.73
CA VAL A 159 -4.75 0.24 -8.92
C VAL A 159 -3.46 0.81 -9.47
N SER A 160 -3.43 2.10 -9.78
CA SER A 160 -2.20 2.77 -10.21
C SER A 160 -1.15 2.73 -9.08
N VAL A 161 0.08 2.38 -9.41
CA VAL A 161 1.21 2.41 -8.47
C VAL A 161 1.45 3.81 -7.90
N LYS A 162 1.00 4.85 -8.60
CA LYS A 162 1.08 6.24 -8.13
C LYS A 162 0.12 6.54 -6.97
N ASN A 163 -0.92 5.73 -6.80
CA ASN A 163 -1.87 5.88 -5.69
C ASN A 163 -1.43 5.11 -4.43
N VAL A 164 -0.37 4.30 -4.54
CA VAL A 164 0.12 3.49 -3.42
C VAL A 164 1.02 4.33 -2.53
N VAL A 165 0.58 4.61 -1.32
CA VAL A 165 1.24 5.54 -0.38
C VAL A 165 2.15 4.87 0.63
N GLY A 166 2.18 3.52 0.69
CA GLY A 166 3.06 2.80 1.59
C GLY A 166 2.82 1.29 1.59
N ARG A 167 3.70 0.60 2.33
CA ARG A 167 3.65 -0.85 2.55
C ARG A 167 3.50 -1.17 4.02
N VAL A 168 2.63 -2.10 4.37
CA VAL A 168 2.52 -2.66 5.73
C VAL A 168 3.74 -3.51 6.02
N ILE A 169 4.39 -3.26 7.16
CA ILE A 169 5.62 -3.95 7.59
C ILE A 169 5.44 -4.75 8.88
N GLY A 170 4.31 -4.60 9.56
CA GLY A 170 4.00 -5.32 10.79
C GLY A 170 2.60 -5.03 11.31
N LYS A 171 2.14 -5.87 12.22
CA LYS A 171 0.87 -5.77 12.96
C LYS A 171 1.12 -6.06 14.44
#